data_491bf86d2a4bb5d93d2587525a5abee9
#
_entry.id   491bf86d2a4bb5d93d2587525a5abee9
#
_cell.length_a   1.000
_cell.length_b   1.000
_cell.length_c   1.000
_cell.angle_alpha   90.00
_cell.angle_beta   90.00
_cell.angle_gamma   90.00
#
_symmetry.space_group_name_H-M   'P 1'
#
loop_
_entity.id
_entity.type
_entity.pdbx_description
1 polymer ?
#
loop_
_entity_poly.entity_id
_entity_poly.type
_entity_poly.pdbx_seq_one_letter_code
_entity_poly.pdbx_strand_id
1 'polypeptide(L)'
;MMQKTAAFARQQLARPAVRWGLGLAALLCCGAGLVYYWRVFYYFDRLSPSLLTCLVCGLFAVLWLAMLGLRRLHSLDSRAAACILLCGALFCFANPPMQTPDELSHFLRSWSISEGHFDFDAARTYPEDVARLVDAFPGAWVSAHTSQTAGVDEDGNPTVYSSQGYGLKQRGDGPVESVADGFAAYFDKTRDVQPVGEPLFFMILPMLPQALAIFAARTLGGSALCCLYAARLANLAGYAFWCWLALKNCRRYKPVFLAMMLLPLSLFMAASCSYDAMLLGCYYLVASFYCKDEITDRDVGLFLLAFALVNVAKPYINLLWLALPLILPRSAWKTRWKKWQVALAGLAL
;
A
#
# COMPACT_ATOMS: atom_id res chain seq x y z
N MET A 1 26.60 -35.37 -12.28
CA MET A 1 26.15 -34.39 -13.29
C MET A 1 25.52 -33.17 -12.64
N MET A 2 24.53 -33.27 -11.78
CA MET A 2 23.84 -32.14 -11.09
C MET A 2 24.77 -31.19 -10.33
N GLN A 3 25.79 -31.68 -9.60
CA GLN A 3 26.72 -30.80 -8.87
C GLN A 3 27.58 -29.92 -9.79
N LYS A 4 28.04 -30.45 -10.94
CA LYS A 4 28.79 -29.64 -11.92
C LYS A 4 27.93 -28.57 -12.57
N THR A 5 26.65 -28.89 -12.88
CA THR A 5 25.68 -27.94 -13.43
C THR A 5 25.36 -26.82 -12.40
N ALA A 6 25.17 -27.17 -11.13
CA ALA A 6 24.94 -26.19 -10.06
C ALA A 6 26.17 -25.28 -9.81
N ALA A 7 27.37 -25.83 -9.88
CA ALA A 7 28.60 -25.05 -9.74
C ALA A 7 28.77 -24.07 -10.94
N PHE A 8 28.52 -24.52 -12.15
CA PHE A 8 28.55 -23.68 -13.34
C PHE A 8 27.50 -22.57 -13.28
N ALA A 9 26.26 -22.91 -12.90
CA ALA A 9 25.20 -21.90 -12.74
C ALA A 9 25.58 -20.83 -11.68
N ARG A 10 26.12 -21.25 -10.54
CA ARG A 10 26.62 -20.32 -9.50
C ARG A 10 27.74 -19.41 -10.03
N GLN A 11 28.66 -19.95 -10.82
CA GLN A 11 29.76 -19.19 -11.42
C GLN A 11 29.22 -18.16 -12.45
N GLN A 12 28.24 -18.52 -13.29
CA GLN A 12 27.62 -17.59 -14.23
C GLN A 12 26.83 -16.50 -13.49
N LEU A 13 26.04 -16.88 -12.48
CA LEU A 13 25.29 -15.94 -11.65
C LEU A 13 26.20 -15.04 -10.81
N ALA A 14 27.47 -15.41 -10.58
CA ALA A 14 28.43 -14.55 -9.94
C ALA A 14 28.88 -13.37 -10.84
N ARG A 15 28.73 -13.49 -12.16
CA ARG A 15 29.09 -12.42 -13.12
C ARG A 15 28.12 -11.26 -13.01
N PRO A 16 28.58 -10.02 -12.75
CA PRO A 16 27.68 -8.86 -12.61
C PRO A 16 26.76 -8.67 -13.81
N ALA A 17 27.31 -8.76 -15.03
CA ALA A 17 26.54 -8.58 -16.27
C ALA A 17 25.36 -9.57 -16.39
N VAL A 18 25.57 -10.85 -16.02
CA VAL A 18 24.51 -11.87 -16.06
C VAL A 18 23.40 -11.55 -15.07
N ARG A 19 23.77 -11.18 -13.83
CA ARG A 19 22.78 -10.79 -12.80
C ARG A 19 21.97 -9.58 -13.22
N TRP A 20 22.64 -8.59 -13.82
CA TRP A 20 21.97 -7.39 -14.31
C TRP A 20 21.06 -7.68 -15.49
N GLY A 21 21.52 -8.50 -16.43
CA GLY A 21 20.71 -8.92 -17.58
C GLY A 21 19.46 -9.70 -17.15
N LEU A 22 19.60 -10.66 -16.22
CA LEU A 22 18.47 -11.41 -15.68
C LEU A 22 17.49 -10.51 -14.91
N GLY A 23 18.00 -9.56 -14.13
CA GLY A 23 17.15 -8.61 -13.44
C GLY A 23 16.37 -7.71 -14.38
N LEU A 24 17.01 -7.19 -15.44
CA LEU A 24 16.33 -6.42 -16.47
C LEU A 24 15.28 -7.27 -17.19
N ALA A 25 15.62 -8.50 -17.59
CA ALA A 25 14.68 -9.40 -18.23
C ALA A 25 13.44 -9.68 -17.35
N ALA A 26 13.66 -9.94 -16.05
CA ALA A 26 12.56 -10.13 -15.10
C ALA A 26 11.67 -8.88 -15.00
N LEU A 27 12.25 -7.69 -14.93
CA LEU A 27 11.48 -6.44 -14.91
C LEU A 27 10.69 -6.22 -16.21
N LEU A 28 11.26 -6.49 -17.37
CA LEU A 28 10.56 -6.39 -18.63
C LEU A 28 9.40 -7.39 -18.74
N CYS A 29 9.59 -8.62 -18.26
CA CYS A 29 8.51 -9.60 -18.16
C CYS A 29 7.39 -9.14 -17.21
N CYS A 30 7.73 -8.58 -16.06
CA CYS A 30 6.75 -7.99 -15.14
C CYS A 30 6.01 -6.82 -15.79
N GLY A 31 6.71 -5.96 -16.52
CA GLY A 31 6.12 -4.84 -17.26
C GLY A 31 5.14 -5.31 -18.32
N ALA A 32 5.50 -6.31 -19.11
CA ALA A 32 4.62 -6.90 -20.12
C ALA A 32 3.38 -7.56 -19.48
N GLY A 33 3.57 -8.28 -18.35
CA GLY A 33 2.47 -8.85 -17.58
C GLY A 33 1.51 -7.80 -17.04
N LEU A 34 2.03 -6.65 -16.57
CA LEU A 34 1.22 -5.53 -16.09
C LEU A 34 0.40 -4.90 -17.23
N VAL A 35 1.01 -4.72 -18.42
CA VAL A 35 0.31 -4.22 -19.61
C VAL A 35 -0.82 -5.16 -20.02
N TYR A 36 -0.54 -6.48 -20.03
CA TYR A 36 -1.56 -7.48 -20.31
C TYR A 36 -2.69 -7.41 -19.30
N TYR A 37 -2.38 -7.37 -18.00
CA TYR A 37 -3.36 -7.24 -16.93
C TYR A 37 -4.23 -6.00 -17.09
N TRP A 38 -3.64 -4.84 -17.34
CA TRP A 38 -4.38 -3.60 -17.54
C TRP A 38 -5.31 -3.65 -18.74
N ARG A 39 -4.88 -4.26 -19.83
CA ARG A 39 -5.77 -4.42 -21.01
C ARG A 39 -6.94 -5.34 -20.73
N VAL A 40 -6.71 -6.44 -20.04
CA VAL A 40 -7.75 -7.45 -19.79
C VAL A 40 -8.74 -6.99 -18.72
N PHE A 41 -8.25 -6.40 -17.63
CA PHE A 41 -9.07 -6.10 -16.45
C PHE A 41 -9.56 -4.64 -16.40
N TYR A 42 -8.85 -3.69 -17.02
CA TYR A 42 -9.17 -2.28 -16.94
C TYR A 42 -9.60 -1.68 -18.29
N TYR A 43 -9.74 -2.48 -19.32
CA TYR A 43 -10.17 -2.04 -20.66
C TYR A 43 -9.45 -0.79 -21.14
N PHE A 44 -8.12 -0.73 -20.91
CA PHE A 44 -7.30 0.41 -21.29
C PHE A 44 -6.91 0.31 -22.76
N ASP A 45 -7.84 0.70 -23.65
CA ASP A 45 -7.76 0.53 -25.09
C ASP A 45 -7.41 1.82 -25.86
N ARG A 46 -7.36 2.97 -25.16
CA ARG A 46 -7.06 4.28 -25.80
C ARG A 46 -5.63 4.41 -26.30
N LEU A 47 -4.67 3.63 -25.78
CA LEU A 47 -3.31 3.57 -26.28
C LEU A 47 -3.09 2.28 -27.06
N SER A 48 -2.32 2.38 -28.18
CA SER A 48 -1.93 1.16 -28.87
C SER A 48 -1.15 0.23 -27.95
N PRO A 49 -1.33 -1.11 -28.06
CA PRO A 49 -0.62 -2.07 -27.22
C PRO A 49 0.89 -1.92 -27.23
N SER A 50 1.45 -1.61 -28.41
CA SER A 50 2.88 -1.40 -28.58
C SER A 50 3.36 -0.16 -27.84
N LEU A 51 2.66 0.97 -27.94
CA LEU A 51 3.01 2.20 -27.24
C LEU A 51 2.95 2.00 -25.71
N LEU A 52 1.86 1.39 -25.20
CA LEU A 52 1.72 1.11 -23.78
C LEU A 52 2.84 0.19 -23.29
N THR A 53 3.17 -0.87 -24.04
CA THR A 53 4.29 -1.76 -23.72
C THR A 53 5.61 -1.01 -23.68
N CYS A 54 5.89 -0.16 -24.65
CA CYS A 54 7.12 0.65 -24.67
C CYS A 54 7.20 1.59 -23.47
N LEU A 55 6.10 2.26 -23.11
CA LEU A 55 6.06 3.17 -21.95
C LEU A 55 6.32 2.43 -20.64
N VAL A 56 5.65 1.30 -20.44
CA VAL A 56 5.82 0.49 -19.22
C VAL A 56 7.23 -0.11 -19.17
N CYS A 57 7.73 -0.69 -20.25
CA CYS A 57 9.08 -1.23 -20.30
C CYS A 57 10.14 -0.12 -20.09
N GLY A 58 9.94 1.06 -20.66
CA GLY A 58 10.80 2.23 -20.44
C GLY A 58 10.80 2.64 -18.96
N LEU A 59 9.65 2.72 -18.33
CA LEU A 59 9.53 3.01 -16.91
C LEU A 59 10.27 1.98 -16.05
N PHE A 60 10.09 0.68 -16.33
CA PHE A 60 10.81 -0.38 -15.61
C PHE A 60 12.33 -0.32 -15.84
N ALA A 61 12.79 0.04 -17.04
CA ALA A 61 14.20 0.24 -17.30
C ALA A 61 14.77 1.43 -16.48
N VAL A 62 14.05 2.55 -16.42
CA VAL A 62 14.44 3.71 -15.58
C VAL A 62 14.53 3.32 -14.11
N LEU A 63 13.56 2.57 -13.61
CA LEU A 63 13.59 2.08 -12.22
C LEU A 63 14.77 1.15 -11.97
N TRP A 64 15.07 0.28 -12.92
CA TRP A 64 16.22 -0.59 -12.83
C TRP A 64 17.53 0.21 -12.74
N LEU A 65 17.67 1.26 -13.55
CA LEU A 65 18.81 2.17 -13.47
C LEU A 65 18.85 2.93 -12.13
N ALA A 66 17.69 3.39 -11.63
CA ALA A 66 17.60 4.00 -10.32
C ALA A 66 18.03 3.04 -9.20
N MET A 67 17.57 1.77 -9.24
CA MET A 67 18.02 0.74 -8.29
C MET A 67 19.52 0.46 -8.37
N LEU A 68 20.13 0.57 -9.56
CA LEU A 68 21.59 0.54 -9.69
C LEU A 68 22.27 1.70 -8.94
N GLY A 69 21.69 2.89 -9.01
CA GLY A 69 22.16 4.06 -8.26
C GLY A 69 22.12 3.85 -6.74
N LEU A 70 21.13 3.09 -6.23
CA LEU A 70 21.00 2.79 -4.80
C LEU A 70 22.18 2.00 -4.21
N ARG A 71 23.01 1.37 -5.06
CA ARG A 71 24.23 0.72 -4.61
C ARG A 71 25.21 1.67 -3.92
N ARG A 72 25.11 2.97 -4.20
CA ARG A 72 25.92 4.01 -3.54
C ARG A 72 25.55 4.20 -2.08
N LEU A 73 24.36 3.79 -1.67
CA LEU A 73 23.96 3.82 -0.26
C LEU A 73 24.73 2.74 0.51
N HIS A 74 25.32 3.11 1.64
CA HIS A 74 26.24 2.24 2.36
C HIS A 74 25.52 1.13 3.14
N SER A 75 24.33 1.40 3.71
CA SER A 75 23.61 0.44 4.54
C SER A 75 22.54 -0.33 3.75
N LEU A 76 22.35 -1.61 4.08
CA LEU A 76 21.26 -2.42 3.53
C LEU A 76 19.90 -1.83 3.87
N ASP A 77 19.75 -1.30 5.09
CA ASP A 77 18.50 -0.76 5.61
C ASP A 77 18.06 0.47 4.80
N SER A 78 19.01 1.38 4.48
CA SER A 78 18.75 2.55 3.64
C SER A 78 18.45 2.18 2.18
N ARG A 79 19.14 1.17 1.64
CA ARG A 79 18.83 0.64 0.30
C ARG A 79 17.42 0.06 0.24
N ALA A 80 17.04 -0.70 1.27
CA ALA A 80 15.71 -1.28 1.37
C ALA A 80 14.63 -0.21 1.41
N ALA A 81 14.78 0.82 2.25
CA ALA A 81 13.84 1.94 2.32
C ALA A 81 13.71 2.66 0.95
N ALA A 82 14.83 2.91 0.28
CA ALA A 82 14.81 3.53 -1.02
C ALA A 82 14.17 2.63 -2.10
N CYS A 83 14.40 1.29 -2.06
CA CYS A 83 13.68 0.35 -2.92
C CYS A 83 12.16 0.37 -2.66
N ILE A 84 11.74 0.39 -1.39
CA ILE A 84 10.33 0.49 -1.01
C ILE A 84 9.72 1.77 -1.56
N LEU A 85 10.40 2.93 -1.41
CA LEU A 85 9.93 4.21 -1.93
C LEU A 85 9.83 4.19 -3.46
N LEU A 86 10.83 3.69 -4.17
CA LEU A 86 10.82 3.63 -5.63
C LEU A 86 9.74 2.69 -6.17
N CYS A 87 9.68 1.46 -5.67
CA CYS A 87 8.69 0.49 -6.11
C CYS A 87 7.28 0.91 -5.68
N GLY A 88 7.13 1.42 -4.44
CA GLY A 88 5.85 1.88 -3.93
C GLY A 88 5.33 3.12 -4.67
N ALA A 89 6.21 4.04 -5.10
CA ALA A 89 5.80 5.18 -5.91
C ALA A 89 5.14 4.75 -7.22
N LEU A 90 5.59 3.64 -7.84
CA LEU A 90 4.89 3.08 -8.99
C LEU A 90 3.48 2.68 -8.66
N PHE A 91 3.28 1.98 -7.53
CA PHE A 91 1.95 1.59 -7.10
C PHE A 91 1.07 2.80 -6.79
N CYS A 92 1.64 3.90 -6.20
CA CYS A 92 0.89 5.12 -5.96
C CYS A 92 0.22 5.67 -7.23
N PHE A 93 0.95 5.66 -8.36
CA PHE A 93 0.47 6.23 -9.61
C PHE A 93 -0.18 5.22 -10.56
N ALA A 94 0.25 3.95 -10.52
CA ALA A 94 -0.34 2.90 -11.33
C ALA A 94 -1.71 2.46 -10.83
N ASN A 95 -1.95 2.56 -9.52
CA ASN A 95 -3.22 2.20 -8.92
C ASN A 95 -4.24 3.33 -9.13
N PRO A 96 -5.39 3.06 -9.78
CA PRO A 96 -6.42 4.08 -9.94
C PRO A 96 -6.86 4.66 -8.60
N PRO A 97 -7.39 5.89 -8.57
CA PRO A 97 -7.94 6.48 -7.36
C PRO A 97 -9.00 5.59 -6.70
N MET A 98 -8.99 5.49 -5.38
CA MET A 98 -10.00 4.80 -4.55
C MET A 98 -10.16 3.29 -4.82
N GLN A 99 -9.17 2.63 -5.45
CA GLN A 99 -9.26 1.18 -5.74
C GLN A 99 -8.73 0.29 -4.61
N THR A 100 -7.98 0.84 -3.67
CA THR A 100 -7.57 0.10 -2.49
C THR A 100 -8.74 -0.05 -1.53
N PRO A 101 -8.89 -1.18 -0.84
CA PRO A 101 -9.94 -1.35 0.17
C PRO A 101 -9.97 -0.18 1.16
N ASP A 102 -11.17 0.35 1.40
CA ASP A 102 -11.47 1.44 2.32
C ASP A 102 -10.77 2.78 2.03
N GLU A 103 -10.00 2.90 0.92
CA GLU A 103 -9.24 4.12 0.61
C GLU A 103 -10.13 5.36 0.52
N LEU A 104 -11.35 5.20 0.02
CA LEU A 104 -12.33 6.29 -0.05
C LEU A 104 -12.61 6.88 1.35
N SER A 105 -13.00 6.03 2.28
CA SER A 105 -13.33 6.44 3.65
C SER A 105 -12.12 7.02 4.38
N HIS A 106 -10.96 6.41 4.16
CA HIS A 106 -9.70 6.87 4.75
C HIS A 106 -9.26 8.23 4.19
N PHE A 107 -9.41 8.46 2.88
CA PHE A 107 -9.12 9.73 2.25
C PHE A 107 -10.03 10.84 2.77
N LEU A 108 -11.34 10.60 2.79
CA LEU A 108 -12.32 11.57 3.31
C LEU A 108 -12.04 11.90 4.77
N ARG A 109 -11.74 10.90 5.60
CA ARG A 109 -11.38 11.15 7.00
C ARG A 109 -10.08 11.92 7.14
N SER A 110 -9.06 11.58 6.36
CA SER A 110 -7.79 12.34 6.34
C SER A 110 -7.99 13.78 5.89
N TRP A 111 -8.93 14.00 4.97
CA TRP A 111 -9.33 15.34 4.54
C TRP A 111 -9.94 16.14 5.70
N SER A 112 -10.95 15.59 6.42
CA SER A 112 -11.55 16.22 7.59
C SER A 112 -10.51 16.59 8.65
N ILE A 113 -9.59 15.65 8.96
CA ILE A 113 -8.49 15.92 9.89
C ILE A 113 -7.58 17.05 9.39
N SER A 114 -7.33 17.14 8.08
CA SER A 114 -6.54 18.22 7.48
C SER A 114 -7.18 19.60 7.59
N GLU A 115 -8.49 19.62 7.83
CA GLU A 115 -9.29 20.84 8.10
C GLU A 115 -9.41 21.16 9.59
N GLY A 116 -8.83 20.31 10.46
CA GLY A 116 -8.93 20.45 11.90
C GLY A 116 -10.21 19.86 12.50
N HIS A 117 -10.92 19.04 11.73
CA HIS A 117 -12.12 18.35 12.19
C HIS A 117 -11.77 16.94 12.70
N PHE A 118 -11.84 16.75 14.01
CA PHE A 118 -11.45 15.51 14.68
C PHE A 118 -12.63 14.65 15.12
N ASP A 119 -13.80 15.19 15.17
CA ASP A 119 -15.08 14.55 15.50
C ASP A 119 -15.90 14.28 14.24
N PHE A 120 -16.87 13.40 14.38
CA PHE A 120 -17.83 13.08 13.32
C PHE A 120 -18.96 14.11 13.31
N ASP A 121 -19.27 14.64 12.12
CA ASP A 121 -20.41 15.52 11.89
C ASP A 121 -21.20 15.03 10.68
N ALA A 122 -22.39 14.51 10.91
CA ALA A 122 -23.29 14.00 9.86
C ALA A 122 -23.76 15.10 8.89
N ALA A 123 -23.71 16.37 9.28
CA ALA A 123 -24.09 17.50 8.43
C ALA A 123 -22.96 18.00 7.53
N ARG A 124 -21.72 17.55 7.79
CA ARG A 124 -20.57 17.97 7.01
C ARG A 124 -20.59 17.40 5.62
N THR A 125 -20.31 18.27 4.64
CA THR A 125 -20.11 17.90 3.24
C THR A 125 -18.73 18.35 2.79
N TYR A 126 -18.14 17.61 1.87
CA TYR A 126 -16.84 17.92 1.29
C TYR A 126 -16.94 18.92 0.13
N PRO A 127 -15.84 19.63 -0.21
CA PRO A 127 -15.79 20.50 -1.38
C PRO A 127 -16.20 19.75 -2.68
N GLU A 128 -16.75 20.50 -3.62
CA GLU A 128 -17.23 19.95 -4.91
C GLU A 128 -16.13 19.17 -5.66
N ASP A 129 -14.87 19.60 -5.59
CA ASP A 129 -13.74 18.93 -6.22
C ASP A 129 -13.50 17.53 -5.61
N VAL A 130 -13.72 17.37 -4.30
CA VAL A 130 -13.69 16.08 -3.61
C VAL A 130 -14.89 15.22 -4.03
N ALA A 131 -16.09 15.82 -4.08
CA ALA A 131 -17.29 15.12 -4.53
C ALA A 131 -17.13 14.61 -5.96
N ARG A 132 -16.53 15.40 -6.84
CA ARG A 132 -16.22 15.02 -8.22
C ARG A 132 -15.20 13.88 -8.31
N LEU A 133 -14.17 13.89 -7.45
CA LEU A 133 -13.23 12.79 -7.38
C LEU A 133 -13.89 11.49 -6.94
N VAL A 134 -14.77 11.55 -5.93
CA VAL A 134 -15.55 10.41 -5.44
C VAL A 134 -16.56 9.90 -6.48
N ASP A 135 -17.25 10.81 -7.20
CA ASP A 135 -18.17 10.43 -8.27
C ASP A 135 -17.44 9.74 -9.44
N ALA A 136 -16.26 10.25 -9.81
CA ALA A 136 -15.43 9.66 -10.86
C ALA A 136 -14.81 8.31 -10.44
N PHE A 137 -14.46 8.15 -9.16
CA PHE A 137 -13.80 6.96 -8.59
C PHE A 137 -14.45 6.57 -7.25
N PRO A 138 -15.63 5.93 -7.28
CA PRO A 138 -16.42 5.68 -6.06
C PRO A 138 -15.84 4.60 -5.14
N GLY A 139 -14.70 4.02 -5.48
CA GLY A 139 -14.03 3.00 -4.68
C GLY A 139 -14.42 1.56 -5.04
N ALA A 140 -13.54 0.61 -4.74
CA ALA A 140 -13.71 -0.80 -5.08
C ALA A 140 -14.95 -1.42 -4.44
N TRP A 141 -15.32 -1.02 -3.23
CA TRP A 141 -16.46 -1.55 -2.51
C TRP A 141 -17.81 -1.01 -3.01
N VAL A 142 -17.83 0.24 -3.48
CA VAL A 142 -19.03 0.88 -4.01
C VAL A 142 -19.25 0.50 -5.47
N SER A 143 -18.18 0.18 -6.18
CA SER A 143 -18.20 -0.30 -7.56
C SER A 143 -18.20 -1.83 -7.68
N ALA A 144 -18.52 -2.55 -6.60
CA ALA A 144 -18.83 -3.97 -6.70
C ALA A 144 -20.01 -4.12 -7.69
N HIS A 145 -19.70 -4.48 -8.92
CA HIS A 145 -20.73 -4.77 -9.89
C HIS A 145 -21.11 -6.23 -9.83
N THR A 146 -22.37 -6.41 -9.96
CA THR A 146 -22.93 -7.68 -10.36
C THR A 146 -22.71 -7.78 -11.86
N SER A 147 -21.67 -8.49 -12.31
CA SER A 147 -21.60 -8.84 -13.71
C SER A 147 -22.67 -9.88 -13.99
N GLN A 148 -23.57 -9.53 -14.89
CA GLN A 148 -24.60 -10.44 -15.37
C GLN A 148 -24.06 -11.15 -16.61
N THR A 149 -23.94 -12.46 -16.52
CA THR A 149 -23.58 -13.29 -17.67
C THR A 149 -24.80 -14.08 -18.08
N ALA A 150 -25.24 -13.88 -19.29
CA ALA A 150 -26.30 -14.70 -19.86
C ALA A 150 -25.84 -16.17 -19.95
N GLY A 151 -26.64 -17.07 -19.48
CA GLY A 151 -26.38 -18.50 -19.51
C GLY A 151 -27.64 -19.32 -19.61
N VAL A 152 -27.55 -20.60 -19.43
CA VAL A 152 -28.69 -21.52 -19.44
C VAL A 152 -28.67 -22.25 -18.11
N ASP A 153 -29.81 -22.35 -17.43
CA ASP A 153 -29.93 -23.11 -16.18
C ASP A 153 -29.89 -24.64 -16.42
N GLU A 154 -29.97 -25.41 -15.36
CA GLU A 154 -29.94 -26.87 -15.44
C GLU A 154 -31.12 -27.45 -16.24
N ASP A 155 -32.21 -26.72 -16.37
CA ASP A 155 -33.40 -27.08 -17.12
C ASP A 155 -33.38 -26.60 -18.58
N GLY A 156 -32.29 -25.92 -19.01
CA GLY A 156 -32.12 -25.43 -20.37
C GLY A 156 -32.77 -24.07 -20.66
N ASN A 157 -33.27 -23.36 -19.63
CA ASN A 157 -33.88 -22.06 -19.82
C ASN A 157 -32.84 -20.93 -19.82
N PRO A 158 -33.06 -19.86 -20.61
CA PRO A 158 -32.21 -18.68 -20.52
C PRO A 158 -32.23 -18.11 -19.10
N THR A 159 -31.06 -17.96 -18.50
CA THR A 159 -30.92 -17.38 -17.17
C THR A 159 -29.78 -16.39 -17.14
N VAL A 160 -29.73 -15.57 -16.09
CA VAL A 160 -28.68 -14.59 -15.89
C VAL A 160 -27.96 -14.93 -14.59
N TYR A 161 -26.72 -15.33 -14.71
CA TYR A 161 -25.83 -15.52 -13.56
C TYR A 161 -25.27 -14.19 -13.14
N SER A 162 -25.48 -13.82 -11.86
CA SER A 162 -24.84 -12.65 -11.29
C SER A 162 -23.58 -13.07 -10.53
N SER A 163 -22.43 -12.55 -10.88
CA SER A 163 -21.20 -12.68 -10.12
C SER A 163 -20.77 -11.32 -9.58
N GLN A 164 -20.44 -11.25 -8.30
CA GLN A 164 -19.80 -10.05 -7.76
C GLN A 164 -18.33 -10.06 -8.17
N GLY A 165 -17.92 -9.05 -8.92
CA GLY A 165 -16.55 -8.81 -9.32
C GLY A 165 -16.07 -7.46 -8.80
N TYR A 166 -14.77 -7.39 -8.51
CA TYR A 166 -14.11 -6.10 -8.27
C TYR A 166 -13.69 -5.53 -9.61
N GLY A 167 -14.21 -4.39 -9.97
CA GLY A 167 -13.87 -3.73 -11.21
C GLY A 167 -14.05 -2.23 -11.11
N LEU A 168 -13.77 -1.57 -12.23
CA LEU A 168 -14.07 -0.16 -12.37
C LEU A 168 -15.57 0.06 -12.34
N LYS A 169 -15.97 1.27 -11.95
CA LYS A 169 -17.33 1.73 -11.83
C LYS A 169 -18.20 1.28 -13.00
N GLN A 170 -19.29 0.60 -12.69
CA GLN A 170 -20.39 0.41 -13.59
C GLN A 170 -21.51 1.39 -13.21
N ARG A 171 -21.91 2.25 -14.12
CA ARG A 171 -23.06 3.13 -13.93
C ARG A 171 -24.32 2.43 -14.41
N GLY A 172 -25.11 1.90 -13.49
CA GLY A 172 -26.35 1.20 -13.81
C GLY A 172 -26.10 0.06 -14.83
N ASP A 173 -26.93 0.00 -15.87
CA ASP A 173 -26.82 -0.98 -16.97
C ASP A 173 -25.81 -0.55 -18.07
N GLY A 174 -24.99 0.46 -17.79
CA GLY A 174 -24.00 0.98 -18.74
C GLY A 174 -22.72 0.14 -18.84
N PRO A 175 -21.91 0.38 -19.86
CA PRO A 175 -20.63 -0.28 -20.01
C PRO A 175 -19.68 0.05 -18.83
N VAL A 176 -18.79 -0.87 -18.52
CA VAL A 176 -17.73 -0.64 -17.53
C VAL A 176 -16.86 0.53 -17.97
N GLU A 177 -16.77 1.57 -17.15
CA GLU A 177 -15.95 2.74 -17.43
C GLU A 177 -14.46 2.40 -17.28
N SER A 178 -13.64 2.85 -18.22
CA SER A 178 -12.19 2.72 -18.12
C SER A 178 -11.61 3.72 -17.10
N VAL A 179 -10.38 3.49 -16.65
CA VAL A 179 -9.66 4.47 -15.81
C VAL A 179 -9.56 5.83 -16.51
N ALA A 180 -9.40 5.83 -17.83
CA ALA A 180 -9.35 7.06 -18.62
C ALA A 180 -10.68 7.81 -18.60
N ASP A 181 -11.81 7.11 -18.60
CA ASP A 181 -13.15 7.72 -18.50
C ASP A 181 -13.36 8.28 -17.09
N GLY A 182 -12.87 7.61 -16.05
CA GLY A 182 -12.87 8.15 -14.70
C GLY A 182 -12.09 9.46 -14.60
N PHE A 183 -10.89 9.54 -15.16
CA PHE A 183 -10.15 10.81 -15.22
C PHE A 183 -10.85 11.87 -16.07
N ALA A 184 -11.41 11.51 -17.21
CA ALA A 184 -12.20 12.43 -18.04
C ALA A 184 -13.41 12.99 -17.26
N ALA A 185 -14.10 12.12 -16.52
CA ALA A 185 -15.21 12.50 -15.65
C ALA A 185 -14.80 13.46 -14.52
N TYR A 186 -13.64 13.21 -13.90
CA TYR A 186 -13.10 14.09 -12.85
C TYR A 186 -12.76 15.50 -13.39
N PHE A 187 -12.15 15.58 -14.57
CA PHE A 187 -11.75 16.84 -15.17
C PHE A 187 -12.91 17.60 -15.86
N ASP A 188 -14.05 16.96 -16.08
CA ASP A 188 -15.25 17.60 -16.62
C ASP A 188 -15.96 18.40 -15.52
N LYS A 189 -15.70 19.71 -15.49
CA LYS A 189 -16.29 20.66 -14.53
C LYS A 189 -17.77 20.96 -14.80
N THR A 190 -18.32 20.50 -15.91
CA THR A 190 -19.74 20.76 -16.26
C THR A 190 -20.66 19.70 -15.65
N ARG A 191 -20.11 18.61 -15.12
CA ARG A 191 -20.90 17.54 -14.48
C ARG A 191 -21.43 18.00 -13.15
N ASP A 192 -22.73 17.78 -12.97
CA ASP A 192 -23.37 17.87 -11.67
C ASP A 192 -23.00 16.66 -10.82
N VAL A 193 -22.52 16.90 -9.61
CA VAL A 193 -22.09 15.85 -8.68
C VAL A 193 -22.84 15.98 -7.35
N GLN A 194 -23.23 14.84 -6.80
CA GLN A 194 -23.90 14.84 -5.50
C GLN A 194 -22.91 15.15 -4.37
N PRO A 195 -23.34 15.93 -3.37
CA PRO A 195 -22.55 16.17 -2.18
C PRO A 195 -22.15 14.84 -1.51
N VAL A 196 -20.90 14.77 -1.04
CA VAL A 196 -20.37 13.61 -0.30
C VAL A 196 -20.37 13.96 1.17
N GLY A 197 -20.98 13.09 1.99
CA GLY A 197 -20.99 13.20 3.44
C GLY A 197 -19.79 12.55 4.11
N GLU A 198 -19.58 12.88 5.38
CA GLU A 198 -18.47 12.37 6.18
C GLU A 198 -18.68 10.86 6.48
N PRO A 199 -17.68 10.00 6.26
CA PRO A 199 -17.77 8.60 6.67
C PRO A 199 -17.68 8.48 8.20
N LEU A 200 -18.43 7.53 8.76
CA LEU A 200 -18.36 7.20 10.17
C LEU A 200 -17.02 6.51 10.47
N PHE A 201 -16.04 7.29 10.91
CA PHE A 201 -14.69 6.81 11.15
C PHE A 201 -13.99 7.62 12.23
N PHE A 202 -13.43 6.97 13.26
CA PHE A 202 -12.98 7.63 14.48
C PHE A 202 -11.46 7.73 14.67
N MET A 203 -10.66 7.17 13.78
CA MET A 203 -9.22 7.05 14.02
C MET A 203 -8.49 8.28 13.49
N ILE A 204 -7.86 9.04 14.39
CA ILE A 204 -7.10 10.25 14.03
C ILE A 204 -5.63 9.93 13.83
N LEU A 205 -5.00 9.33 14.84
CA LEU A 205 -3.54 9.16 14.91
C LEU A 205 -2.95 8.40 13.72
N PRO A 206 -3.54 7.29 13.24
CA PRO A 206 -3.04 6.57 12.08
C PRO A 206 -3.17 7.34 10.76
N MET A 207 -4.04 8.35 10.70
CA MET A 207 -4.28 9.18 9.52
C MET A 207 -3.46 10.47 9.48
N LEU A 208 -2.70 10.78 10.53
CA LEU A 208 -1.94 12.04 10.60
C LEU A 208 -0.96 12.26 9.44
N PRO A 209 -0.17 11.27 8.98
CA PRO A 209 0.73 11.49 7.85
C PRO A 209 -0.02 11.91 6.58
N GLN A 210 -1.14 11.24 6.29
CA GLN A 210 -1.99 11.54 5.14
C GLN A 210 -2.65 12.91 5.29
N ALA A 211 -3.21 13.22 6.46
CA ALA A 211 -3.85 14.50 6.74
C ALA A 211 -2.88 15.68 6.62
N LEU A 212 -1.66 15.55 7.11
CA LEU A 212 -0.62 16.58 6.98
C LEU A 212 -0.22 16.79 5.51
N ALA A 213 -0.14 15.73 4.72
CA ALA A 213 0.15 15.84 3.29
C ALA A 213 -1.01 16.49 2.52
N ILE A 214 -2.26 16.17 2.86
CA ILE A 214 -3.45 16.82 2.30
C ILE A 214 -3.46 18.29 2.68
N PHE A 215 -3.21 18.62 3.94
CA PHE A 215 -3.11 20.02 4.40
C PHE A 215 -2.07 20.79 3.58
N ALA A 216 -0.87 20.25 3.42
CA ALA A 216 0.18 20.89 2.64
C ALA A 216 -0.21 21.05 1.16
N ALA A 217 -0.79 20.02 0.54
CA ALA A 217 -1.23 20.09 -0.86
C ALA A 217 -2.34 21.13 -1.05
N ARG A 218 -3.32 21.21 -0.14
CA ARG A 218 -4.40 22.20 -0.18
C ARG A 218 -3.89 23.62 -0.01
N THR A 219 -2.98 23.85 0.93
CA THR A 219 -2.38 25.19 1.14
C THR A 219 -1.60 25.70 -0.07
N LEU A 220 -1.11 24.78 -0.90
CA LEU A 220 -0.47 25.07 -2.20
C LEU A 220 -1.46 25.18 -3.37
N GLY A 221 -2.77 25.12 -3.11
CA GLY A 221 -3.80 25.17 -4.15
C GLY A 221 -3.98 23.87 -4.94
N GLY A 222 -3.52 22.75 -4.40
CA GLY A 222 -3.68 21.43 -5.04
C GLY A 222 -5.13 20.99 -5.11
N SER A 223 -5.51 20.33 -6.22
CA SER A 223 -6.81 19.70 -6.40
C SER A 223 -7.01 18.50 -5.47
N ALA A 224 -8.26 18.01 -5.35
CA ALA A 224 -8.56 16.78 -4.57
C ALA A 224 -7.73 15.57 -5.04
N LEU A 225 -7.52 15.44 -6.34
CA LEU A 225 -6.66 14.41 -6.92
C LEU A 225 -5.19 14.58 -6.49
N CYS A 226 -4.68 15.82 -6.49
CA CYS A 226 -3.33 16.13 -5.98
C CYS A 226 -3.21 15.76 -4.50
N CYS A 227 -4.21 16.08 -3.70
CA CYS A 227 -4.29 15.75 -2.27
C CYS A 227 -4.29 14.23 -2.04
N LEU A 228 -5.01 13.46 -2.86
CA LEU A 228 -5.00 11.99 -2.78
C LEU A 228 -3.60 11.42 -3.04
N TYR A 229 -2.93 11.87 -4.10
CA TYR A 229 -1.56 11.40 -4.38
C TYR A 229 -0.55 11.85 -3.33
N ALA A 230 -0.70 13.06 -2.78
CA ALA A 230 0.12 13.52 -1.66
C ALA A 230 -0.07 12.63 -0.41
N ALA A 231 -1.31 12.27 -0.11
CA ALA A 231 -1.63 11.34 0.98
C ALA A 231 -1.04 9.95 0.77
N ARG A 232 -1.14 9.39 -0.45
CA ARG A 232 -0.53 8.11 -0.82
C ARG A 232 0.99 8.12 -0.64
N LEU A 233 1.65 9.18 -1.11
CA LEU A 233 3.11 9.31 -0.98
C LEU A 233 3.54 9.47 0.48
N ALA A 234 2.79 10.23 1.29
CA ALA A 234 3.06 10.36 2.72
C ALA A 234 2.90 9.01 3.45
N ASN A 235 1.87 8.25 3.10
CA ASN A 235 1.65 6.92 3.65
C ASN A 235 2.78 5.95 3.29
N LEU A 236 3.19 5.95 2.03
CA LEU A 236 4.34 5.17 1.56
C LEU A 236 5.64 5.56 2.28
N ALA A 237 5.86 6.86 2.51
CA ALA A 237 7.02 7.34 3.26
C ALA A 237 6.98 6.86 4.72
N GLY A 238 5.82 6.89 5.35
CA GLY A 238 5.60 6.31 6.68
C GLY A 238 5.90 4.82 6.74
N TYR A 239 5.39 4.06 5.76
CA TYR A 239 5.69 2.63 5.64
C TYR A 239 7.19 2.36 5.47
N ALA A 240 7.85 3.09 4.57
CA ALA A 240 9.29 2.95 4.35
C ALA A 240 10.10 3.29 5.60
N PHE A 241 9.67 4.28 6.38
CA PHE A 241 10.29 4.61 7.68
C PHE A 241 10.18 3.45 8.68
N TRP A 242 8.99 2.87 8.87
CA TRP A 242 8.79 1.73 9.77
C TRP A 242 9.57 0.50 9.32
N CYS A 243 9.59 0.22 8.03
CA CYS A 243 10.38 -0.86 7.45
C CYS A 243 11.89 -0.65 7.65
N TRP A 244 12.37 0.57 7.44
CA TRP A 244 13.76 0.94 7.71
C TRP A 244 14.12 0.71 9.18
N LEU A 245 13.26 1.14 10.09
CA LEU A 245 13.46 0.97 11.54
C LEU A 245 13.47 -0.52 11.91
N ALA A 246 12.56 -1.32 11.35
CA ALA A 246 12.53 -2.76 11.55
C ALA A 246 13.81 -3.44 11.07
N LEU A 247 14.28 -3.11 9.86
CA LEU A 247 15.53 -3.67 9.32
C LEU A 247 16.76 -3.23 10.10
N LYS A 248 16.80 -1.98 10.56
CA LYS A 248 17.87 -1.49 11.44
C LYS A 248 17.91 -2.23 12.77
N ASN A 249 16.75 -2.59 13.29
CA ASN A 249 16.59 -3.33 14.53
C ASN A 249 16.89 -4.83 14.37
N CYS A 250 16.61 -5.39 13.20
CA CYS A 250 16.81 -6.80 12.87
C CYS A 250 18.29 -7.11 12.65
N ARG A 251 18.86 -8.12 13.33
CA ARG A 251 20.24 -8.58 13.07
C ARG A 251 20.29 -9.79 12.14
N ARG A 252 19.32 -10.69 12.26
CA ARG A 252 19.22 -11.93 11.48
C ARG A 252 18.05 -11.85 10.53
N TYR A 253 18.08 -12.59 9.41
CA TYR A 253 16.98 -12.73 8.47
C TYR A 253 16.56 -11.44 7.74
N LYS A 254 17.40 -10.39 7.68
CA LYS A 254 17.10 -9.16 6.91
C LYS A 254 16.60 -9.39 5.48
N PRO A 255 17.16 -10.36 4.70
CA PRO A 255 16.64 -10.63 3.35
C PRO A 255 15.19 -11.13 3.35
N VAL A 256 14.78 -11.91 4.36
CA VAL A 256 13.40 -12.40 4.48
C VAL A 256 12.46 -11.24 4.77
N PHE A 257 12.83 -10.37 5.72
CA PHE A 257 12.07 -9.15 6.00
C PHE A 257 11.93 -8.29 4.74
N LEU A 258 13.03 -8.06 4.03
CA LEU A 258 13.03 -7.27 2.81
C LEU A 258 12.10 -7.88 1.74
N ALA A 259 12.14 -9.20 1.55
CA ALA A 259 11.25 -9.88 0.63
C ALA A 259 9.78 -9.68 0.99
N MET A 260 9.42 -9.79 2.29
CA MET A 260 8.04 -9.57 2.76
C MET A 260 7.61 -8.10 2.61
N MET A 261 8.50 -7.15 2.91
CA MET A 261 8.23 -5.71 2.78
C MET A 261 8.04 -5.28 1.32
N LEU A 262 8.64 -5.98 0.37
CA LEU A 262 8.54 -5.74 -1.07
C LEU A 262 7.48 -6.61 -1.76
N LEU A 263 6.70 -7.41 -1.02
CA LEU A 263 5.57 -8.12 -1.62
C LEU A 263 4.63 -7.11 -2.33
N PRO A 264 4.12 -7.45 -3.52
CA PRO A 264 3.20 -6.56 -4.25
C PRO A 264 2.03 -6.10 -3.39
N LEU A 265 1.44 -6.99 -2.57
CA LEU A 265 0.35 -6.64 -1.66
C LEU A 265 0.79 -5.62 -0.60
N SER A 266 1.98 -5.78 -0.01
CA SER A 266 2.51 -4.83 0.99
C SER A 266 2.73 -3.45 0.37
N LEU A 267 3.28 -3.39 -0.86
CA LEU A 267 3.48 -2.13 -1.58
C LEU A 267 2.15 -1.51 -2.04
N PHE A 268 1.19 -2.32 -2.47
CA PHE A 268 -0.14 -1.87 -2.86
C PHE A 268 -0.86 -1.17 -1.70
N MET A 269 -0.85 -1.81 -0.51
CA MET A 269 -1.44 -1.22 0.70
C MET A 269 -0.67 0.01 1.17
N ALA A 270 0.66 -0.02 1.11
CA ALA A 270 1.50 1.11 1.50
C ALA A 270 1.34 2.33 0.58
N ALA A 271 1.03 2.10 -0.69
CA ALA A 271 0.86 3.12 -1.73
C ALA A 271 -0.59 3.65 -1.83
N SER A 272 -1.42 3.40 -0.85
CA SER A 272 -2.79 3.88 -0.74
C SER A 272 -2.96 4.91 0.37
N CYS A 273 -4.06 5.64 0.37
CA CYS A 273 -4.46 6.47 1.50
C CYS A 273 -5.16 5.59 2.55
N SER A 274 -4.38 4.84 3.34
CA SER A 274 -4.90 3.90 4.33
C SER A 274 -4.00 3.84 5.57
N TYR A 275 -4.54 3.54 6.73
CA TYR A 275 -3.76 3.29 7.92
C TYR A 275 -3.05 1.92 7.91
N ASP A 276 -3.38 1.03 7.00
CA ASP A 276 -2.82 -0.32 6.93
C ASP A 276 -1.30 -0.33 6.68
N ALA A 277 -0.78 0.68 6.01
CA ALA A 277 0.67 0.86 5.85
C ALA A 277 1.40 0.99 7.19
N MET A 278 0.84 1.77 8.11
CA MET A 278 1.37 1.91 9.47
C MET A 278 1.28 0.59 10.23
N LEU A 279 0.14 -0.11 10.12
CA LEU A 279 -0.04 -1.42 10.75
C LEU A 279 1.02 -2.42 10.28
N LEU A 280 1.19 -2.57 8.96
CA LEU A 280 2.19 -3.47 8.38
C LEU A 280 3.61 -3.11 8.84
N GLY A 281 3.95 -1.82 8.82
CA GLY A 281 5.25 -1.34 9.28
C GLY A 281 5.51 -1.65 10.76
N CYS A 282 4.51 -1.44 11.63
CA CYS A 282 4.58 -1.79 13.05
C CYS A 282 4.70 -3.31 13.26
N TYR A 283 4.00 -4.13 12.47
CA TYR A 283 4.13 -5.59 12.51
C TYR A 283 5.56 -6.03 12.19
N TYR A 284 6.17 -5.47 11.16
CA TYR A 284 7.57 -5.75 10.84
C TYR A 284 8.51 -5.30 11.95
N LEU A 285 8.26 -4.14 12.56
CA LEU A 285 9.06 -3.67 13.69
C LEU A 285 8.99 -4.65 14.86
N VAL A 286 7.78 -5.07 15.26
CA VAL A 286 7.61 -6.04 16.35
C VAL A 286 8.25 -7.38 16.01
N ALA A 287 8.06 -7.89 14.80
CA ALA A 287 8.71 -9.13 14.37
C ALA A 287 10.24 -9.03 14.41
N SER A 288 10.81 -7.85 14.16
CA SER A 288 12.27 -7.64 14.18
C SER A 288 12.89 -7.86 15.55
N PHE A 289 12.14 -7.70 16.64
CA PHE A 289 12.65 -7.95 18.01
C PHE A 289 13.02 -9.41 18.23
N TYR A 290 12.34 -10.36 17.57
CA TYR A 290 12.68 -11.79 17.63
C TYR A 290 14.00 -12.14 16.95
N CYS A 291 14.52 -11.23 16.13
CA CYS A 291 15.76 -11.38 15.38
C CYS A 291 16.94 -10.70 16.06
N LYS A 292 16.75 -10.19 17.30
CA LYS A 292 17.80 -9.56 18.10
C LYS A 292 18.44 -10.57 19.06
N ASP A 293 19.71 -10.33 19.34
CA ASP A 293 20.44 -11.09 20.36
C ASP A 293 20.17 -10.55 21.77
N GLU A 294 19.86 -9.24 21.89
CA GLU A 294 19.58 -8.56 23.15
C GLU A 294 18.44 -7.56 23.01
N ILE A 295 17.54 -7.55 23.98
CA ILE A 295 16.42 -6.60 24.10
C ILE A 295 16.77 -5.58 25.18
N THR A 296 16.77 -4.32 24.80
CA THR A 296 17.12 -3.16 25.65
C THR A 296 15.85 -2.37 26.07
N ASP A 297 16.00 -1.38 26.96
CA ASP A 297 14.92 -0.46 27.35
C ASP A 297 14.33 0.28 26.15
N ARG A 298 15.17 0.64 25.16
CA ARG A 298 14.73 1.26 23.91
C ARG A 298 13.81 0.33 23.11
N ASP A 299 14.13 -0.95 23.06
CA ASP A 299 13.33 -1.95 22.34
C ASP A 299 11.96 -2.15 22.99
N VAL A 300 11.91 -2.14 24.32
CA VAL A 300 10.65 -2.16 25.07
C VAL A 300 9.82 -0.93 24.75
N GLY A 301 10.42 0.26 24.74
CA GLY A 301 9.72 1.50 24.36
C GLY A 301 9.18 1.47 22.93
N LEU A 302 9.97 0.98 21.97
CA LEU A 302 9.53 0.84 20.58
C LEU A 302 8.43 -0.22 20.44
N PHE A 303 8.50 -1.31 21.18
CA PHE A 303 7.45 -2.33 21.20
C PHE A 303 6.12 -1.76 21.71
N LEU A 304 6.14 -1.06 22.86
CA LEU A 304 4.95 -0.44 23.42
C LEU A 304 4.38 0.65 22.50
N LEU A 305 5.24 1.47 21.88
CA LEU A 305 4.80 2.47 20.90
C LEU A 305 4.11 1.80 19.69
N ALA A 306 4.73 0.78 19.10
CA ALA A 306 4.14 0.05 17.98
C ALA A 306 2.82 -0.61 18.38
N PHE A 307 2.77 -1.19 19.57
CA PHE A 307 1.55 -1.80 20.12
C PHE A 307 0.42 -0.78 20.28
N ALA A 308 0.73 0.39 20.87
CA ALA A 308 -0.25 1.46 21.04
C ALA A 308 -0.79 1.97 19.69
N LEU A 309 0.08 2.23 18.73
CA LEU A 309 -0.31 2.69 17.39
C LEU A 309 -1.22 1.70 16.66
N VAL A 310 -0.92 0.41 16.78
CA VAL A 310 -1.71 -0.64 16.13
C VAL A 310 -3.07 -0.81 16.83
N ASN A 311 -3.13 -0.73 18.15
CA ASN A 311 -4.38 -0.85 18.89
C ASN A 311 -5.30 0.36 18.71
N VAL A 312 -4.74 1.57 18.54
CA VAL A 312 -5.54 2.75 18.16
C VAL A 312 -6.20 2.53 16.79
N ALA A 313 -5.53 1.85 15.87
CA ALA A 313 -6.08 1.58 14.54
C ALA A 313 -7.04 0.37 14.51
N LYS A 314 -6.67 -0.72 15.17
CA LYS A 314 -7.46 -1.97 15.23
C LYS A 314 -7.41 -2.53 16.66
N PRO A 315 -8.26 -2.05 17.56
CA PRO A 315 -8.30 -2.52 18.95
C PRO A 315 -8.64 -4.01 19.00
N TYR A 316 -8.17 -4.67 20.07
CA TYR A 316 -8.42 -6.08 20.43
C TYR A 316 -7.77 -7.15 19.53
N ILE A 317 -7.46 -6.89 18.27
CA ILE A 317 -6.89 -7.90 17.35
C ILE A 317 -5.46 -8.28 17.77
N ASN A 318 -4.73 -7.36 18.40
CA ASN A 318 -3.30 -7.47 18.67
C ASN A 318 -2.95 -7.85 20.12
N LEU A 319 -3.92 -8.19 20.94
CA LEU A 319 -3.68 -8.55 22.35
C LEU A 319 -2.67 -9.69 22.51
N LEU A 320 -2.63 -10.64 21.57
CA LEU A 320 -1.65 -11.72 21.57
C LEU A 320 -0.20 -11.22 21.52
N TRP A 321 0.05 -9.99 21.04
CA TRP A 321 1.40 -9.42 21.06
C TRP A 321 1.94 -9.25 22.46
N LEU A 322 1.09 -9.04 23.45
CA LEU A 322 1.52 -8.93 24.86
C LEU A 322 2.11 -10.23 25.40
N ALA A 323 1.80 -11.37 24.77
CA ALA A 323 2.44 -12.64 25.08
C ALA A 323 3.84 -12.77 24.46
N LEU A 324 4.15 -12.00 23.41
CA LEU A 324 5.41 -12.11 22.67
C LEU A 324 6.66 -11.89 23.54
N PRO A 325 6.74 -10.91 24.47
CA PRO A 325 7.86 -10.78 25.40
C PRO A 325 8.12 -12.03 26.24
N LEU A 326 7.08 -12.82 26.54
CA LEU A 326 7.18 -14.03 27.35
C LEU A 326 7.93 -15.16 26.62
N ILE A 327 7.81 -15.22 25.29
CA ILE A 327 8.43 -16.24 24.42
C ILE A 327 9.94 -16.01 24.28
N LEU A 328 10.40 -14.76 24.36
CA LEU A 328 11.80 -14.44 24.23
C LEU A 328 12.64 -15.11 25.34
N PRO A 329 13.85 -15.64 25.02
CA PRO A 329 14.70 -16.28 26.03
C PRO A 329 15.16 -15.25 27.09
N ARG A 330 15.33 -15.72 28.33
CA ARG A 330 15.78 -14.85 29.44
C ARG A 330 17.18 -14.27 29.18
N SER A 331 18.01 -15.01 28.48
CA SER A 331 19.38 -14.59 28.10
C SER A 331 19.41 -13.37 27.20
N ALA A 332 18.40 -13.21 26.33
CA ALA A 332 18.26 -12.06 25.45
C ALA A 332 17.64 -10.83 26.13
N TRP A 333 17.03 -10.99 27.29
CA TRP A 333 16.30 -9.93 28.00
C TRP A 333 17.25 -9.09 28.85
N LYS A 334 17.79 -7.99 28.30
CA LYS A 334 18.78 -7.10 28.92
C LYS A 334 18.20 -5.73 29.30
N THR A 335 16.91 -5.67 29.56
CA THR A 335 16.21 -4.46 30.00
C THR A 335 15.92 -4.52 31.48
N ARG A 336 15.75 -3.36 32.15
CA ARG A 336 15.29 -3.21 33.53
C ARG A 336 13.83 -3.64 33.72
N TRP A 337 13.03 -3.65 32.61
CA TRP A 337 11.63 -4.06 32.67
C TRP A 337 11.49 -5.57 32.80
N LYS A 338 10.68 -6.03 33.73
CA LYS A 338 10.25 -7.43 33.75
C LYS A 338 9.26 -7.69 32.62
N LYS A 339 9.29 -8.88 32.03
CA LYS A 339 8.40 -9.22 30.88
C LYS A 339 6.92 -9.02 31.20
N TRP A 340 6.46 -9.36 32.41
CA TRP A 340 5.09 -9.14 32.84
C TRP A 340 4.74 -7.64 32.97
N GLN A 341 5.70 -6.79 33.34
CA GLN A 341 5.50 -5.34 33.39
C GLN A 341 5.23 -4.75 32.01
N VAL A 342 5.93 -5.26 30.98
CA VAL A 342 5.70 -4.86 29.58
C VAL A 342 4.32 -5.29 29.13
N ALA A 343 3.89 -6.51 29.49
CA ALA A 343 2.54 -6.98 29.18
C ALA A 343 1.44 -6.14 29.88
N LEU A 344 1.63 -5.81 31.17
CA LEU A 344 0.69 -4.93 31.88
C LEU A 344 0.67 -3.50 31.33
N ALA A 345 1.83 -2.93 30.99
CA ALA A 345 1.90 -1.62 30.38
C ALA A 345 1.16 -1.59 29.02
N GLY A 346 1.29 -2.66 28.23
CA GLY A 346 0.53 -2.82 27.00
C GLY A 346 -0.99 -2.97 27.21
N LEU A 347 -1.41 -3.61 28.28
CA LEU A 347 -2.84 -3.70 28.63
C LEU A 347 -3.44 -2.35 29.08
N ALA A 348 -2.59 -1.45 29.58
CA ALA A 348 -3.00 -0.13 30.02
C ALA A 348 -3.05 0.92 28.87
N LEU A 349 -2.43 0.58 27.74
CA LEU A 349 -2.45 1.37 26.51
C LEU A 349 -3.63 1.02 25.64
#